data_c7edb241bb1ec002009d57ba9af96265
#
_entry.id   c7edb241bb1ec002009d57ba9af96265
#
_cell.length_a   1.000
_cell.length_b   1.000
_cell.length_c   1.000
_cell.angle_alpha   90.00
_cell.angle_beta   90.00
_cell.angle_gamma   90.00
#
_symmetry.space_group_name_H-M   'P 1'
#
loop_
_entity.id
_entity.type
_entity.pdbx_description
1 polymer ?
#
loop_
_entity_poly.entity_id
_entity_poly.type
_entity_poly.pdbx_seq_one_letter_code
_entity_poly.pdbx_strand_id
1 'polypeptide(L)'
;MTGVHIAHDCNIGNENIFVNQVTLGGHVNIMNNVVVGGLSAIIQFVTIGSYSMIGGMSGIDKNVLPFSLAIGNRAKLRGLNLVGIRRKNFDKSDIQRINHIHDQYINGIEFENNNTIDSIFIEYNKKLNQKLGHIQK
;
A
#
# COMPACT_ATOMS: atom_id res chain seq x y z
N MET A 1 6.30 3.08 16.08
CA MET A 1 7.52 3.03 16.92
C MET A 1 8.01 4.45 17.18
N THR A 2 9.17 4.61 17.79
CA THR A 2 9.64 5.92 18.26
C THR A 2 9.76 6.97 17.17
N GLY A 3 9.31 8.20 17.47
CA GLY A 3 9.43 9.35 16.57
C GLY A 3 8.53 9.35 15.35
N VAL A 4 7.52 8.48 15.32
CA VAL A 4 6.54 8.49 14.22
C VAL A 4 5.70 9.76 14.30
N HIS A 5 5.55 10.44 13.16
CA HIS A 5 4.68 11.61 13.02
C HIS A 5 3.53 11.29 12.08
N ILE A 6 2.32 11.51 12.55
CA ILE A 6 1.10 11.39 11.76
C ILE A 6 0.44 12.76 11.73
N ALA A 7 0.42 13.39 10.55
CA ALA A 7 -0.14 14.72 10.38
C ALA A 7 -1.68 14.70 10.45
N HIS A 8 -2.28 15.88 10.30
CA HIS A 8 -3.73 16.08 10.43
C HIS A 8 -4.52 15.27 9.38
N ASP A 9 -5.72 14.85 9.77
CA ASP A 9 -6.70 14.22 8.90
C ASP A 9 -6.25 12.92 8.22
N CYS A 10 -5.25 12.23 8.79
CA CYS A 10 -4.87 10.90 8.33
C CYS A 10 -5.92 9.87 8.74
N ASN A 11 -6.15 8.89 7.86
CA ASN A 11 -7.02 7.76 8.13
C ASN A 11 -6.15 6.50 8.18
N ILE A 12 -6.03 5.90 9.37
CA ILE A 12 -5.16 4.76 9.62
C ILE A 12 -6.01 3.54 9.95
N GLY A 13 -5.88 2.49 9.15
CA GLY A 13 -6.57 1.21 9.38
C GLY A 13 -5.94 0.39 10.50
N ASN A 14 -6.12 -0.92 10.43
CA ASN A 14 -5.77 -1.86 11.50
C ASN A 14 -4.49 -2.65 11.18
N GLU A 15 -3.81 -3.12 12.23
CA GLU A 15 -2.65 -4.01 12.14
C GLU A 15 -1.48 -3.42 11.37
N ASN A 16 -1.33 -2.10 11.37
CA ASN A 16 -0.25 -1.40 10.69
C ASN A 16 0.98 -1.26 11.59
N ILE A 17 2.16 -1.31 10.98
CA ILE A 17 3.44 -1.12 11.69
C ILE A 17 4.16 0.06 11.06
N PHE A 18 4.39 1.11 11.85
CA PHE A 18 5.24 2.24 11.49
C PHE A 18 6.55 2.13 12.27
N VAL A 19 7.64 1.89 11.57
CA VAL A 19 8.97 1.77 12.17
C VAL A 19 9.47 3.19 12.55
N ASN A 20 10.57 3.28 13.25
CA ASN A 20 11.06 4.53 13.84
C ASN A 20 11.17 5.67 12.81
N GLN A 21 10.73 6.86 13.20
CA GLN A 21 10.86 8.10 12.43
C GLN A 21 10.05 8.14 11.13
N VAL A 22 9.05 7.27 10.95
CA VAL A 22 8.13 7.37 9.81
C VAL A 22 7.33 8.67 9.91
N THR A 23 7.18 9.37 8.79
CA THR A 23 6.42 10.62 8.73
C THR A 23 5.32 10.54 7.69
N LEU A 24 4.08 10.80 8.10
CA LEU A 24 2.93 10.89 7.21
C LEU A 24 2.52 12.35 7.05
N GLY A 25 2.38 12.80 5.81
CA GLY A 25 1.77 14.09 5.49
C GLY A 25 0.27 14.11 5.76
N GLY A 26 -0.36 15.28 5.65
CA GLY A 26 -1.80 15.41 5.89
C GLY A 26 -2.66 14.60 4.93
N HIS A 27 -3.81 14.15 5.40
CA HIS A 27 -4.82 13.41 4.60
C HIS A 27 -4.29 12.11 3.98
N VAL A 28 -3.26 11.49 4.55
CA VAL A 28 -2.77 10.18 4.11
C VAL A 28 -3.74 9.10 4.56
N ASN A 29 -4.04 8.16 3.67
CA ASN A 29 -4.81 6.96 3.99
C ASN A 29 -3.89 5.75 4.04
N ILE A 30 -3.81 5.09 5.18
CA ILE A 30 -3.11 3.80 5.31
C ILE A 30 -4.18 2.74 5.57
N MET A 31 -4.26 1.73 4.72
CA MET A 31 -5.27 0.69 4.87
C MET A 31 -4.86 -0.31 5.95
N ASN A 32 -4.99 -1.61 5.75
CA ASN A 32 -4.74 -2.59 6.81
C ASN A 32 -3.49 -3.42 6.54
N ASN A 33 -2.81 -3.86 7.60
CA ASN A 33 -1.65 -4.75 7.51
C ASN A 33 -0.50 -4.16 6.67
N VAL A 34 -0.31 -2.85 6.73
CA VAL A 34 0.77 -2.14 6.04
C VAL A 34 1.98 -2.04 6.97
N VAL A 35 3.16 -2.28 6.43
CA VAL A 35 4.42 -2.05 7.13
C VAL A 35 5.16 -0.91 6.45
N VAL A 36 5.48 0.13 7.20
CA VAL A 36 6.28 1.25 6.70
C VAL A 36 7.64 1.24 7.38
N GLY A 37 8.67 1.01 6.60
CA GLY A 37 10.05 0.95 7.07
C GLY A 37 10.55 2.27 7.63
N GLY A 38 11.51 2.21 8.55
CA GLY A 38 12.02 3.37 9.27
C GLY A 38 12.56 4.48 8.38
N LEU A 39 12.44 5.72 8.84
CA LEU A 39 12.89 6.93 8.12
C LEU A 39 12.18 7.17 6.78
N SER A 40 11.07 6.50 6.52
CA SER A 40 10.27 6.73 5.33
C SER A 40 9.32 7.91 5.52
N ALA A 41 9.08 8.63 4.43
CA ALA A 41 8.14 9.74 4.40
C ALA A 41 7.08 9.49 3.31
N ILE A 42 5.83 9.77 3.66
CA ILE A 42 4.69 9.62 2.74
C ILE A 42 4.05 11.00 2.58
N ILE A 43 4.00 11.50 1.36
CA ILE A 43 3.47 12.84 1.12
C ILE A 43 1.95 12.89 1.31
N GLN A 44 1.44 14.11 1.46
CA GLN A 44 0.01 14.35 1.66
C GLN A 44 -0.86 13.71 0.58
N PHE A 45 -2.05 13.26 0.96
CA PHE A 45 -3.10 12.68 0.12
C PHE A 45 -2.80 11.30 -0.47
N VAL A 46 -1.63 10.70 -0.19
CA VAL A 46 -1.31 9.36 -0.67
C VAL A 46 -2.19 8.31 0.03
N THR A 47 -2.61 7.32 -0.73
CA THR A 47 -3.26 6.10 -0.21
C THR A 47 -2.32 4.91 -0.35
N ILE A 48 -2.09 4.20 0.74
CA ILE A 48 -1.31 2.96 0.77
C ILE A 48 -2.26 1.79 0.96
N GLY A 49 -2.28 0.89 -0.02
CA GLY A 49 -3.16 -0.28 -0.02
C GLY A 49 -2.77 -1.34 1.00
N SER A 50 -3.74 -2.16 1.39
CA SER A 50 -3.56 -3.21 2.40
C SER A 50 -2.45 -4.19 2.01
N TYR A 51 -1.76 -4.72 3.02
CA TYR A 51 -0.68 -5.71 2.87
C TYR A 51 0.55 -5.20 2.11
N SER A 52 0.67 -3.90 1.92
CA SER A 52 1.86 -3.31 1.30
C SER A 52 3.02 -3.19 2.28
N MET A 53 4.23 -3.26 1.75
CA MET A 53 5.48 -3.00 2.47
C MET A 53 6.19 -1.82 1.82
N ILE A 54 6.50 -0.82 2.62
CA ILE A 54 7.35 0.30 2.22
C ILE A 54 8.74 0.06 2.82
N GLY A 55 9.74 -0.06 1.97
CA GLY A 55 11.13 -0.23 2.42
C GLY A 55 11.62 1.00 3.20
N GLY A 56 12.58 0.79 4.10
CA GLY A 56 13.14 1.88 4.89
C GLY A 56 13.78 2.99 4.04
N MET A 57 13.79 4.21 4.55
CA MET A 57 14.33 5.41 3.89
C MET A 57 13.68 5.70 2.53
N SER A 58 12.42 5.34 2.36
CA SER A 58 11.67 5.57 1.13
C SER A 58 10.91 6.89 1.17
N GLY A 59 10.77 7.53 0.01
CA GLY A 59 9.90 8.68 -0.20
C GLY A 59 8.73 8.28 -1.10
N ILE A 60 7.52 8.32 -0.58
CA ILE A 60 6.32 7.90 -1.31
C ILE A 60 5.55 9.13 -1.76
N ASP A 61 5.50 9.35 -3.06
CA ASP A 61 4.87 10.52 -3.69
C ASP A 61 3.64 10.18 -4.53
N LYS A 62 3.26 8.92 -4.62
CA LYS A 62 2.07 8.45 -5.34
C LYS A 62 1.42 7.31 -4.59
N ASN A 63 0.19 6.96 -4.98
CA ASN A 63 -0.56 5.88 -4.37
C ASN A 63 0.14 4.53 -4.58
N VAL A 64 -0.02 3.64 -3.61
CA VAL A 64 0.58 2.30 -3.61
C VAL A 64 -0.52 1.26 -3.62
N LEU A 65 -0.54 0.42 -4.65
CA LEU A 65 -1.51 -0.67 -4.76
C LEU A 65 -1.40 -1.65 -3.59
N PRO A 66 -2.51 -2.28 -3.17
CA PRO A 66 -2.45 -3.36 -2.21
C PRO A 66 -1.43 -4.44 -2.60
N PHE A 67 -0.82 -5.05 -1.60
CA PHE A 67 0.16 -6.15 -1.74
C PHE A 67 1.48 -5.76 -2.40
N SER A 68 1.77 -4.47 -2.53
CA SER A 68 2.99 -3.99 -3.17
C SER A 68 4.20 -3.97 -2.25
N LEU A 69 5.38 -4.13 -2.82
CA LEU A 69 6.65 -3.76 -2.22
C LEU A 69 7.15 -2.50 -2.92
N ALA A 70 7.27 -1.40 -2.19
CA ALA A 70 7.70 -0.10 -2.71
C ALA A 70 8.96 0.35 -1.99
N ILE A 71 10.00 0.70 -2.72
CA ILE A 71 11.30 1.08 -2.14
C ILE A 71 11.90 2.26 -2.90
N GLY A 72 12.57 3.11 -2.17
CA GLY A 72 13.42 4.17 -2.71
C GLY A 72 12.82 5.56 -2.55
N ASN A 73 13.62 6.56 -2.87
CA ASN A 73 13.22 7.96 -2.90
C ASN A 73 13.52 8.52 -4.30
N ARG A 74 12.56 8.82 -5.07
CA ARG A 74 11.12 8.54 -5.03
C ARG A 74 10.89 7.06 -5.28
N ALA A 75 9.95 6.47 -4.54
CA ALA A 75 9.79 5.02 -4.52
C ALA A 75 9.35 4.43 -5.86
N LYS A 76 9.84 3.24 -6.11
CA LYS A 76 9.45 2.40 -7.25
C LYS A 76 8.80 1.12 -6.76
N LEU A 77 7.90 0.57 -7.58
CA LEU A 77 7.30 -0.73 -7.33
C LEU A 77 8.35 -1.82 -7.62
N ARG A 78 8.65 -2.61 -6.60
CA ARG A 78 9.62 -3.72 -6.67
C ARG A 78 8.96 -5.09 -6.75
N GLY A 79 7.68 -5.14 -7.10
CA GLY A 79 6.90 -6.36 -7.14
C GLY A 79 5.95 -6.48 -5.96
N LEU A 80 5.56 -7.71 -5.65
CA LEU A 80 4.65 -7.99 -4.54
C LEU A 80 5.40 -8.14 -3.22
N ASN A 81 4.71 -7.81 -2.14
CA ASN A 81 5.15 -8.07 -0.77
C ASN A 81 4.96 -9.56 -0.44
N LEU A 82 5.75 -10.45 -1.04
CA LEU A 82 5.60 -11.89 -0.89
C LEU A 82 5.77 -12.36 0.55
N VAL A 83 6.66 -11.72 1.30
CA VAL A 83 6.87 -12.06 2.73
C VAL A 83 5.60 -11.81 3.53
N GLY A 84 5.00 -10.64 3.38
CA GLY A 84 3.75 -10.29 4.07
C GLY A 84 2.58 -11.16 3.63
N ILE A 85 2.48 -11.44 2.34
CA ILE A 85 1.44 -12.31 1.76
C ILE A 85 1.52 -13.72 2.37
N ARG A 86 2.71 -14.30 2.42
CA ARG A 86 2.92 -15.63 2.98
C ARG A 86 2.65 -15.70 4.49
N ARG A 87 3.03 -14.68 5.23
CA ARG A 87 2.76 -14.60 6.68
C ARG A 87 1.28 -14.58 7.02
N LYS A 88 0.45 -14.08 6.11
CA LYS A 88 -1.00 -13.99 6.30
C LYS A 88 -1.76 -15.17 5.67
N ASN A 89 -1.06 -16.22 5.29
CA ASN A 89 -1.63 -17.48 4.79
C ASN A 89 -2.45 -17.34 3.50
N PHE A 90 -2.12 -16.39 2.65
CA PHE A 90 -2.67 -16.34 1.31
C PHE A 90 -2.10 -17.51 0.49
N ASP A 91 -2.95 -18.17 -0.27
CA ASP A 91 -2.55 -19.33 -1.05
C ASP A 91 -2.04 -18.96 -2.46
N LYS A 92 -1.68 -19.98 -3.23
CA LYS A 92 -1.16 -19.82 -4.58
C LYS A 92 -2.16 -19.14 -5.53
N SER A 93 -3.45 -19.46 -5.40
CA SER A 93 -4.48 -18.88 -6.25
C SER A 93 -4.69 -17.41 -5.91
N ASP A 94 -4.59 -17.04 -4.64
CA ASP A 94 -4.62 -15.64 -4.21
C ASP A 94 -3.46 -14.85 -4.82
N ILE A 95 -2.25 -15.39 -4.78
CA ILE A 95 -1.06 -14.74 -5.35
C ILE A 95 -1.22 -14.56 -6.87
N GLN A 96 -1.75 -15.56 -7.56
CA GLN A 96 -2.03 -15.47 -9.00
C GLN A 96 -3.05 -14.35 -9.30
N ARG A 97 -4.11 -14.26 -8.49
CA ARG A 97 -5.11 -13.18 -8.64
C ARG A 97 -4.51 -11.81 -8.41
N ILE A 98 -3.69 -11.66 -7.36
CA ILE A 98 -2.99 -10.40 -7.05
C ILE A 98 -2.09 -9.98 -8.22
N ASN A 99 -1.29 -10.91 -8.75
CA ASN A 99 -0.42 -10.65 -9.91
C ASN A 99 -1.22 -10.19 -11.11
N HIS A 100 -2.33 -10.87 -11.41
CA HIS A 100 -3.20 -10.51 -12.52
C HIS A 100 -3.75 -9.08 -12.36
N ILE A 101 -4.23 -8.74 -11.16
CA ILE A 101 -4.75 -7.41 -10.87
C ILE A 101 -3.65 -6.35 -11.05
N HIS A 102 -2.44 -6.59 -10.52
CA HIS A 102 -1.32 -5.66 -10.69
C HIS A 102 -0.98 -5.43 -12.17
N ASP A 103 -0.94 -6.50 -12.96
CA ASP A 103 -0.60 -6.40 -14.39
C ASP A 103 -1.66 -5.64 -15.19
N GLN A 104 -2.93 -5.77 -14.82
CA GLN A 104 -4.04 -5.19 -15.58
C GLN A 104 -4.59 -3.88 -15.01
N TYR A 105 -4.08 -3.43 -13.87
CA TYR A 105 -4.69 -2.32 -13.13
C TYR A 105 -4.82 -1.04 -13.95
N ILE A 106 -3.79 -0.68 -14.71
CA ILE A 106 -3.77 0.54 -15.55
C ILE A 106 -4.83 0.47 -16.66
N ASN A 107 -5.09 -0.72 -17.19
CA ASN A 107 -6.03 -0.95 -18.30
C ASN A 107 -7.48 -1.11 -17.83
N GLY A 108 -7.72 -1.00 -16.53
CA GLY A 108 -9.00 -1.31 -15.93
C GLY A 108 -9.19 -2.82 -15.72
N ILE A 109 -9.83 -3.18 -14.64
CA ILE A 109 -10.09 -4.58 -14.29
C ILE A 109 -11.45 -4.69 -13.62
N GLU A 110 -12.18 -5.76 -13.93
CA GLU A 110 -13.42 -6.11 -13.24
C GLU A 110 -13.11 -6.92 -11.99
N PHE A 111 -13.74 -6.54 -10.87
CA PHE A 111 -13.58 -7.21 -9.59
C PHE A 111 -14.79 -8.09 -9.29
N GLU A 112 -14.52 -9.27 -8.71
CA GLU A 112 -15.53 -10.21 -8.25
C GLU A 112 -15.95 -9.90 -6.80
N ASN A 113 -17.25 -9.71 -6.56
CA ASN A 113 -17.75 -9.25 -5.26
C ASN A 113 -17.64 -10.28 -4.12
N ASN A 114 -17.36 -11.54 -4.41
CA ASN A 114 -17.30 -12.64 -3.44
C ASN A 114 -15.89 -13.18 -3.19
N ASN A 115 -14.88 -12.49 -3.65
CA ASN A 115 -13.48 -12.89 -3.54
C ASN A 115 -12.77 -11.96 -2.56
N THR A 116 -12.04 -12.52 -1.59
CA THR A 116 -11.31 -11.74 -0.56
C THR A 116 -10.29 -10.78 -1.17
N ILE A 117 -9.54 -11.24 -2.17
CA ILE A 117 -8.53 -10.39 -2.83
C ILE A 117 -9.21 -9.21 -3.53
N ASP A 118 -10.23 -9.47 -4.31
CA ASP A 118 -10.95 -8.44 -5.04
C ASP A 118 -11.58 -7.41 -4.10
N SER A 119 -12.13 -7.85 -2.96
CA SER A 119 -12.71 -6.94 -1.97
C SER A 119 -11.67 -5.97 -1.38
N ILE A 120 -10.43 -6.40 -1.21
CA ILE A 120 -9.35 -5.54 -0.74
C ILE A 120 -9.06 -4.42 -1.76
N PHE A 121 -9.02 -4.74 -3.04
CA PHE A 121 -8.82 -3.74 -4.10
C PHE A 121 -10.05 -2.82 -4.26
N ILE A 122 -11.25 -3.34 -4.11
CA ILE A 122 -12.48 -2.53 -4.12
C ILE A 122 -12.45 -1.48 -2.99
N GLU A 123 -12.11 -1.89 -1.77
CA GLU A 123 -11.97 -0.96 -0.64
C GLU A 123 -10.87 0.08 -0.89
N TYR A 124 -9.75 -0.35 -1.44
CA TYR A 124 -8.66 0.55 -1.82
C TYR A 124 -9.13 1.62 -2.81
N ASN A 125 -9.84 1.21 -3.87
CA ASN A 125 -10.36 2.13 -4.88
C ASN A 125 -11.29 3.20 -4.30
N LYS A 126 -12.06 2.88 -3.27
CA LYS A 126 -12.93 3.84 -2.58
C LYS A 126 -12.15 4.92 -1.83
N LYS A 127 -10.93 4.63 -1.43
CA LYS A 127 -10.07 5.53 -0.64
C LYS A 127 -9.13 6.37 -1.49
N LEU A 128 -9.03 6.10 -2.79
CA LEU A 128 -8.05 6.74 -3.66
C LEU A 128 -8.28 8.24 -3.83
N ASN A 129 -7.19 9.00 -3.76
CA ASN A 129 -7.11 10.30 -4.39
C ASN A 129 -6.61 10.10 -5.83
N GLN A 130 -7.51 10.18 -6.79
CA GLN A 130 -7.21 9.89 -8.19
C GLN A 130 -6.24 10.86 -8.86
N LYS A 131 -6.00 12.04 -8.25
CA LYS A 131 -5.08 13.04 -8.81
C LYS A 131 -3.61 12.63 -8.73
N LEU A 132 -3.26 11.70 -7.82
CA LEU A 132 -1.87 11.35 -7.56
C LEU A 132 -1.32 10.25 -8.45
N GLY A 133 -2.16 9.42 -9.07
CA GLY A 133 -1.70 8.23 -9.78
C GLY A 133 -1.03 7.21 -8.85
N HIS A 134 -0.37 6.23 -9.44
CA HIS A 134 0.28 5.12 -8.71
C HIS A 134 1.78 5.07 -8.98
N ILE A 135 2.55 4.55 -8.00
CA ILE A 135 3.97 4.26 -8.23
C ILE A 135 4.12 3.20 -9.33
N GLN A 136 5.17 3.31 -10.11
CA GLN A 136 5.48 2.41 -11.22
C GLN A 136 6.76 1.63 -10.94
N LYS A 137 6.98 0.59 -11.70
CA LYS A 137 8.23 -0.18 -11.66
C LYS A 137 9.46 0.66 -12.00
#